data_b51dcb3bab6a892785e46973addb9c14
#
_entry.id   b51dcb3bab6a892785e46973addb9c14
#
_cell.length_a   1.000
_cell.length_b   1.000
_cell.length_c   1.000
_cell.angle_alpha   90.00
_cell.angle_beta   90.00
_cell.angle_gamma   90.00
#
_symmetry.space_group_name_H-M   'P 1'
#
loop_
_entity.id
_entity.type
_entity.pdbx_description
1 polymer ?
#
loop_
_entity_poly.entity_id
_entity_poly.type
_entity_poly.pdbx_seq_one_letter_code
_entity_poly.pdbx_strand_id
1 'polypeptide(L)'
;MKIFITGANGLLGQAVTSIFTRETGWELICSSVEDKSFLDYGNKYEKLDITDKEEVKRVINLHRPDVIVNCAAFTNVDACETERELCWKLNVDGVKNLIIAARKEDCRIIHISTDYEKKKKNGPYTEEDT
;
A
#
# COMPACT_ATOMS: atom_id res chain seq x y z
N MET A 1 8.86 -10.50 12.17
CA MET A 1 8.91 -9.90 10.85
C MET A 1 8.35 -8.49 10.90
N LYS A 2 8.95 -7.59 10.17
CA LYS A 2 8.52 -6.20 10.15
C LYS A 2 7.81 -5.92 8.82
N ILE A 3 6.57 -5.46 8.89
CA ILE A 3 5.72 -5.22 7.71
C ILE A 3 5.37 -3.74 7.64
N PHE A 4 5.58 -3.15 6.48
CA PHE A 4 5.22 -1.76 6.23
C PHE A 4 3.99 -1.74 5.32
N ILE A 5 2.90 -1.14 5.78
CA ILE A 5 1.64 -1.14 5.06
C ILE A 5 1.34 0.26 4.57
N THR A 6 1.25 0.42 3.26
CA THR A 6 0.87 1.72 2.68
C THR A 6 -0.63 1.73 2.46
N GLY A 7 -1.23 2.91 2.53
CA GLY A 7 -2.66 3.05 2.37
C GLY A 7 -3.45 2.41 3.50
N ALA A 8 -2.87 2.39 4.69
CA ALA A 8 -3.45 1.68 5.82
C ALA A 8 -4.81 2.24 6.25
N ASN A 9 -5.07 3.51 5.96
CA ASN A 9 -6.34 4.12 6.35
C ASN A 9 -7.48 3.86 5.38
N GLY A 10 -7.19 3.29 4.20
CA GLY A 10 -8.23 2.91 3.27
C GLY A 10 -8.93 1.64 3.73
N LEU A 11 -10.02 1.30 3.07
CA LEU A 11 -10.80 0.11 3.45
C LEU A 11 -9.96 -1.15 3.41
N LEU A 12 -9.25 -1.35 2.31
CA LEU A 12 -8.41 -2.55 2.17
C LEU A 12 -7.29 -2.53 3.18
N GLY A 13 -6.64 -1.37 3.34
CA GLY A 13 -5.53 -1.25 4.29
C GLY A 13 -5.95 -1.51 5.71
N GLN A 14 -7.13 -1.04 6.09
CA GLN A 14 -7.65 -1.29 7.43
C GLN A 14 -7.91 -2.78 7.65
N ALA A 15 -8.49 -3.43 6.65
CA ALA A 15 -8.77 -4.86 6.74
C ALA A 15 -7.48 -5.67 6.89
N VAL A 16 -6.48 -5.35 6.08
CA VAL A 16 -5.20 -6.03 6.13
C VAL A 16 -4.52 -5.80 7.48
N THR A 17 -4.53 -4.56 7.94
CA THR A 17 -3.92 -4.22 9.22
C THR A 17 -4.59 -4.95 10.37
N SER A 18 -5.91 -5.01 10.34
CA SER A 18 -6.67 -5.71 11.39
C SER A 18 -6.31 -7.19 11.42
N ILE A 19 -6.28 -7.82 10.25
CA ILE A 19 -5.98 -9.23 10.18
C ILE A 19 -4.58 -9.51 10.67
N PHE A 20 -3.61 -8.74 10.22
CA PHE A 20 -2.22 -8.94 10.62
C PHE A 20 -2.05 -8.71 12.12
N THR A 21 -2.69 -7.68 12.66
CA THR A 21 -2.59 -7.38 14.08
C THR A 21 -3.17 -8.52 14.91
N ARG A 22 -4.29 -9.07 14.47
CA ARG A 22 -4.98 -10.10 15.21
C ARG A 22 -4.35 -11.47 15.07
N GLU A 23 -3.87 -11.79 13.85
CA GLU A 23 -3.44 -13.15 13.54
C GLU A 23 -1.93 -13.38 13.58
N THR A 24 -1.14 -12.32 13.72
CA THR A 24 0.32 -12.48 13.70
C THR A 24 0.95 -11.69 14.82
N GLY A 25 2.19 -12.04 15.12
CA GLY A 25 2.99 -11.26 16.06
C GLY A 25 3.95 -10.31 15.36
N TRP A 26 3.70 -10.02 14.10
CA TRP A 26 4.58 -9.18 13.30
C TRP A 26 4.51 -7.73 13.77
N GLU A 27 5.62 -7.03 13.62
CA GLU A 27 5.66 -5.59 13.87
C GLU A 27 5.12 -4.88 12.65
N LEU A 28 4.06 -4.10 12.84
CA LEU A 28 3.41 -3.41 11.72
C LEU A 28 3.68 -1.92 11.79
N ILE A 29 4.05 -1.35 10.65
CA ILE A 29 4.18 0.09 10.50
C ILE A 29 3.16 0.51 9.45
N CYS A 30 2.17 1.24 9.88
CA CYS A 30 1.09 1.68 9.00
C CYS A 30 1.40 3.04 8.43
N SER A 31 1.00 3.28 7.19
CA SER A 31 1.23 4.57 6.57
C SER A 31 0.06 4.95 5.67
N SER A 32 -0.19 6.23 5.58
CA SER A 32 -1.21 6.76 4.70
C SER A 32 -0.96 8.26 4.55
N VAL A 33 -1.77 8.93 3.75
CA VAL A 33 -1.56 10.37 3.51
C VAL A 33 -2.07 11.24 4.66
N GLU A 34 -2.93 10.70 5.49
CA GLU A 34 -3.47 11.46 6.61
C GLU A 34 -2.45 11.56 7.74
N ASP A 35 -2.68 12.51 8.66
CA ASP A 35 -1.76 12.74 9.75
C ASP A 35 -1.78 11.64 10.79
N LYS A 36 -2.90 10.92 10.90
CA LYS A 36 -3.10 9.91 11.94
C LYS A 36 -3.67 8.63 11.37
N SER A 37 -3.36 7.54 12.05
CA SER A 37 -3.98 6.26 11.75
C SER A 37 -5.46 6.30 12.10
N PHE A 38 -6.29 5.70 11.25
CA PHE A 38 -7.72 5.57 11.55
C PHE A 38 -7.98 4.38 12.48
N LEU A 39 -6.97 3.55 12.71
CA LEU A 39 -7.10 2.40 13.58
C LEU A 39 -6.28 2.63 14.86
N ASP A 40 -6.80 2.15 15.97
CA ASP A 40 -6.15 2.34 17.26
C ASP A 40 -5.67 1.01 17.82
N TYR A 41 -4.73 0.39 17.13
CA TYR A 41 -4.17 -0.90 17.55
C TYR A 41 -2.78 -0.76 18.17
N GLY A 42 -2.31 0.46 18.34
CA GLY A 42 -0.99 0.67 18.91
C GLY A 42 0.15 0.44 17.93
N ASN A 43 -0.16 0.26 16.66
CA ASN A 43 0.87 0.10 15.65
C ASN A 43 1.55 1.43 15.35
N LYS A 44 2.79 1.36 14.88
CA LYS A 44 3.47 2.57 14.44
C LYS A 44 2.78 3.15 13.23
N TYR A 45 2.83 4.45 13.09
CA TYR A 45 2.20 5.12 11.97
C TYR A 45 3.15 6.17 11.38
N GLU A 46 3.22 6.20 10.05
CA GLU A 46 3.98 7.21 9.31
C GLU A 46 3.07 7.87 8.31
N LYS A 47 3.08 9.18 8.30
CA LYS A 47 2.40 9.91 7.23
C LYS A 47 3.25 9.80 5.99
N LEU A 48 2.69 9.31 4.90
CA LEU A 48 3.46 9.08 3.69
C LEU A 48 2.60 9.16 2.46
N ASP A 49 3.04 9.99 1.51
CA ASP A 49 2.46 10.05 0.17
C ASP A 49 3.40 9.27 -0.73
N ILE A 50 2.95 8.13 -1.25
CA ILE A 50 3.82 7.27 -2.04
C ILE A 50 4.21 7.88 -3.38
N THR A 51 3.54 8.95 -3.81
CA THR A 51 3.93 9.65 -5.04
C THR A 51 5.13 10.57 -4.81
N ASP A 52 5.51 10.78 -3.56
CA ASP A 52 6.67 11.57 -3.20
C ASP A 52 7.89 10.66 -3.08
N LYS A 53 8.68 10.62 -4.13
CA LYS A 53 9.81 9.72 -4.24
C LYS A 53 10.79 9.83 -3.08
N GLU A 54 11.12 11.06 -2.69
CA GLU A 54 12.11 11.27 -1.63
C GLU A 54 11.58 10.83 -0.27
N GLU A 55 10.29 11.06 -0.02
CA GLU A 55 9.66 10.61 1.21
C GLU A 55 9.65 9.11 1.31
N VAL A 56 9.31 8.43 0.22
CA VAL A 56 9.29 6.98 0.20
C VAL A 56 10.68 6.43 0.53
N LYS A 57 11.67 6.99 -0.11
CA LYS A 57 13.06 6.61 0.12
C LYS A 57 13.45 6.77 1.58
N ARG A 58 13.13 7.92 2.14
CA ARG A 58 13.49 8.23 3.52
C ARG A 58 12.82 7.29 4.50
N VAL A 59 11.53 7.07 4.33
CA VAL A 59 10.74 6.28 5.27
C VAL A 59 11.13 4.80 5.20
N ILE A 60 11.29 4.28 4.01
CA ILE A 60 11.66 2.87 3.86
C ILE A 60 13.07 2.63 4.37
N ASN A 61 13.97 3.57 4.13
CA ASN A 61 15.32 3.47 4.66
C ASN A 61 15.34 3.52 6.18
N LEU A 62 14.50 4.37 6.74
CA LEU A 62 14.40 4.51 8.19
C LEU A 62 13.93 3.25 8.87
N HIS A 63 12.88 2.63 8.34
CA HIS A 63 12.25 1.49 8.98
C HIS A 63 12.81 0.14 8.54
N ARG A 64 13.33 0.06 7.33
CA ARG A 64 13.89 -1.17 6.78
C ARG A 64 13.01 -2.38 7.02
N PRO A 65 11.77 -2.33 6.50
CA PRO A 65 10.87 -3.46 6.72
C PRO A 65 11.30 -4.68 5.91
N ASP A 66 10.82 -5.83 6.34
CA ASP A 66 11.04 -7.06 5.60
C ASP A 66 10.15 -7.14 4.37
N VAL A 67 8.93 -6.63 4.52
CA VAL A 67 7.94 -6.67 3.45
C VAL A 67 7.17 -5.36 3.43
N ILE A 68 6.90 -4.85 2.23
CA ILE A 68 6.01 -3.72 2.02
C ILE A 68 4.72 -4.26 1.43
N VAL A 69 3.60 -3.98 2.08
CA VAL A 69 2.28 -4.35 1.56
C VAL A 69 1.63 -3.08 1.06
N ASN A 70 1.45 -2.98 -0.24
CA ASN A 70 0.93 -1.76 -0.84
C ASN A 70 -0.58 -1.86 -1.03
N CYS A 71 -1.30 -1.09 -0.21
CA CYS A 71 -2.75 -0.95 -0.33
C CYS A 71 -3.13 0.46 -0.78
N ALA A 72 -2.14 1.28 -1.12
CA ALA A 72 -2.36 2.69 -1.43
C ALA A 72 -2.62 2.90 -2.90
N ALA A 73 -3.76 2.43 -3.36
CA ALA A 73 -4.14 2.59 -4.75
C ALA A 73 -5.61 2.95 -4.81
N PHE A 74 -5.99 3.69 -5.84
CA PHE A 74 -7.39 3.97 -6.06
C PHE A 74 -8.08 2.70 -6.50
N THR A 75 -9.13 2.34 -5.79
CA THR A 75 -9.94 1.19 -6.14
C THR A 75 -11.34 1.61 -6.61
N ASN A 76 -11.63 2.90 -6.50
CA ASN A 76 -12.92 3.44 -6.90
C ASN A 76 -12.86 3.83 -8.37
N VAL A 77 -13.60 3.10 -9.20
CA VAL A 77 -13.60 3.32 -10.64
C VAL A 77 -14.07 4.73 -11.00
N ASP A 78 -15.10 5.20 -10.29
CA ASP A 78 -15.63 6.53 -10.58
C ASP A 78 -14.62 7.62 -10.31
N ALA A 79 -13.89 7.48 -9.21
CA ALA A 79 -12.85 8.44 -8.87
C ALA A 79 -11.76 8.43 -9.93
N CYS A 80 -11.42 7.26 -10.44
CA CYS A 80 -10.40 7.16 -11.49
C CYS A 80 -10.86 7.79 -12.79
N GLU A 81 -12.14 7.76 -13.06
CA GLU A 81 -12.64 8.38 -14.29
C GLU A 81 -12.58 9.90 -14.24
N THR A 82 -12.84 10.47 -13.05
CA THR A 82 -12.82 11.91 -12.91
C THR A 82 -11.44 12.45 -12.57
N GLU A 83 -10.60 11.63 -11.91
CA GLU A 83 -9.29 12.05 -11.48
C GLU A 83 -8.22 11.17 -12.11
N ARG A 84 -8.21 11.10 -13.41
CA ARG A 84 -7.31 10.22 -14.13
C ARG A 84 -5.85 10.41 -13.79
N GLU A 85 -5.44 11.66 -13.76
CA GLU A 85 -4.05 11.97 -13.52
C GLU A 85 -3.61 11.54 -12.14
N LEU A 86 -4.49 11.76 -11.17
CA LEU A 86 -4.20 11.37 -9.79
C LEU A 86 -4.14 9.85 -9.66
N CYS A 87 -5.05 9.14 -10.32
CA CYS A 87 -5.02 7.69 -10.33
C CYS A 87 -3.75 7.16 -10.94
N TRP A 88 -3.34 7.76 -12.04
CA TRP A 88 -2.11 7.36 -12.72
C TRP A 88 -0.92 7.53 -11.79
N LYS A 89 -0.80 8.69 -11.17
CA LYS A 89 0.30 8.96 -10.26
C LYS A 89 0.34 7.96 -9.12
N LEU A 90 -0.81 7.73 -8.50
CA LEU A 90 -0.86 6.85 -7.35
C LEU A 90 -0.60 5.40 -7.74
N ASN A 91 -1.23 4.95 -8.82
CA ASN A 91 -1.16 3.54 -9.22
C ASN A 91 0.10 3.19 -10.00
N VAL A 92 0.74 4.17 -10.61
CA VAL A 92 1.94 3.93 -11.40
C VAL A 92 3.17 4.50 -10.72
N ASP A 93 3.18 5.82 -10.53
CA ASP A 93 4.36 6.46 -9.94
C ASP A 93 4.57 6.04 -8.49
N GLY A 94 3.49 5.96 -7.73
CA GLY A 94 3.60 5.55 -6.34
C GLY A 94 4.15 4.15 -6.21
N VAL A 95 3.63 3.22 -7.00
CA VAL A 95 4.09 1.83 -6.97
C VAL A 95 5.55 1.76 -7.40
N LYS A 96 5.90 2.52 -8.44
CA LYS A 96 7.28 2.56 -8.92
C LYS A 96 8.23 3.05 -7.83
N ASN A 97 7.84 4.08 -7.11
CA ASN A 97 8.66 4.61 -6.01
C ASN A 97 8.88 3.56 -4.93
N LEU A 98 7.82 2.82 -4.60
CA LEU A 98 7.92 1.75 -3.61
C LEU A 98 8.84 0.62 -4.07
N ILE A 99 8.74 0.26 -5.34
CA ILE A 99 9.56 -0.81 -5.89
C ILE A 99 11.03 -0.43 -5.84
N ILE A 100 11.34 0.81 -6.22
CA ILE A 100 12.71 1.28 -6.21
C ILE A 100 13.27 1.27 -4.79
N ALA A 101 12.49 1.75 -3.83
CA ALA A 101 12.92 1.78 -2.43
C ALA A 101 13.09 0.36 -1.89
N ALA A 102 12.17 -0.54 -2.25
CA ALA A 102 12.23 -1.92 -1.80
C ALA A 102 13.49 -2.61 -2.30
N ARG A 103 13.82 -2.40 -3.55
CA ARG A 103 15.04 -2.98 -4.12
C ARG A 103 16.29 -2.50 -3.42
N LYS A 104 16.32 -1.22 -3.15
CA LYS A 104 17.47 -0.60 -2.50
C LYS A 104 17.69 -1.17 -1.11
N GLU A 105 16.62 -1.43 -0.38
CA GLU A 105 16.70 -1.92 1.00
C GLU A 105 16.52 -3.42 1.10
N ASP A 106 16.47 -4.10 -0.03
CA ASP A 106 16.32 -5.56 -0.07
C ASP A 106 15.05 -6.02 0.63
N CYS A 107 13.96 -5.30 0.43
CA CYS A 107 12.64 -5.67 0.94
C CYS A 107 11.83 -6.34 -0.14
N ARG A 108 10.90 -7.17 0.28
CA ARG A 108 9.90 -7.69 -0.64
C ARG A 108 8.76 -6.71 -0.72
N ILE A 109 8.05 -6.72 -1.84
CA ILE A 109 6.89 -5.87 -1.98
C ILE A 109 5.72 -6.70 -2.51
N ILE A 110 4.58 -6.52 -1.88
CA ILE A 110 3.34 -7.17 -2.28
C ILE A 110 2.34 -6.08 -2.59
N HIS A 111 1.80 -6.12 -3.78
CA HIS A 111 0.82 -5.13 -4.21
C HIS A 111 -0.56 -5.77 -4.15
N ILE A 112 -1.44 -5.18 -3.36
CA ILE A 112 -2.81 -5.69 -3.22
C ILE A 112 -3.75 -4.75 -3.92
N SER A 113 -4.58 -5.30 -4.78
CA SER A 113 -5.53 -4.53 -5.55
C SER A 113 -6.91 -5.12 -5.41
N THR A 114 -7.91 -4.25 -5.35
CA THR A 114 -9.29 -4.68 -5.27
C THR A 114 -10.00 -4.40 -6.58
N ASP A 115 -9.51 -4.95 -7.64
CA ASP A 115 -10.14 -4.72 -8.94
C ASP A 115 -11.07 -5.87 -9.30
N TYR A 116 -11.93 -6.24 -8.36
CA TYR A 116 -12.84 -7.34 -8.57
C TYR A 116 -13.80 -7.07 -9.74
N GLU A 117 -13.97 -5.82 -10.10
CA GLU A 117 -14.75 -5.47 -11.29
C GLU A 117 -14.17 -6.15 -12.51
N LYS A 118 -12.87 -6.05 -12.61
CA LYS A 118 -12.14 -6.67 -13.68
C LYS A 118 -12.29 -8.16 -13.65
N LYS A 119 -12.22 -8.73 -12.47
CA LYS A 119 -12.39 -10.17 -12.30
C LYS A 119 -13.75 -10.62 -12.77
N LYS A 120 -14.77 -9.88 -12.43
CA LYS A 120 -16.12 -10.19 -12.83
C LYS A 120 -16.26 -10.21 -14.34
N LYS A 121 -15.64 -9.26 -14.98
CA LYS A 121 -15.74 -9.14 -16.42
C LYS A 121 -14.98 -10.21 -17.15
N ASN A 122 -13.82 -10.49 -16.67
CA ASN A 122 -12.89 -11.34 -17.39
C ASN A 122 -12.89 -12.78 -16.94
N GLY A 123 -13.77 -13.11 -16.01
CA GLY A 123 -13.86 -14.47 -15.54
C GLY A 123 -12.55 -14.96 -15.00
N PRO A 124 -11.90 -15.83 -15.71
CA PRO A 124 -10.67 -16.45 -15.18
C PRO A 124 -9.52 -15.48 -15.17
N TYR A 125 -9.71 -14.43 -14.51
CA TYR A 125 -8.68 -13.43 -14.34
C TYR A 125 -7.58 -14.05 -13.50
N THR A 126 -6.39 -14.06 -13.98
CA THR A 126 -5.38 -14.86 -13.35
C THR A 126 -4.17 -14.06 -12.97
N GLU A 127 -3.24 -14.74 -12.32
CA GLU A 127 -2.07 -14.10 -11.76
C GLU A 127 -1.11 -13.57 -12.78
N GLU A 128 -1.19 -14.05 -13.99
CA GLU A 128 -0.29 -13.54 -15.00
C GLU A 128 -0.59 -12.09 -15.31
N ASP A 129 -1.72 -11.62 -14.85
CA ASP A 129 -2.05 -10.23 -15.02
C ASP A 129 -1.35 -9.34 -14.03
N THR A 130 -0.64 -9.94 -13.13
CA THR A 130 0.10 -9.18 -12.15
C THR A 130 1.39 -8.67 -12.71
#